data_0208a0faa9adae09e87fdb553ae3b515
#
_entry.id   0208a0faa9adae09e87fdb553ae3b515
#
_cell.length_a   1.000
_cell.length_b   1.000
_cell.length_c   1.000
_cell.angle_alpha   90.00
_cell.angle_beta   90.00
_cell.angle_gamma   90.00
#
_symmetry.space_group_name_H-M   'P 1'
#
loop_
_entity.id
_entity.type
_entity.pdbx_description
1 polymer ?
#
loop_
_entity_poly.entity_id
_entity_poly.type
_entity_poly.pdbx_seq_one_letter_code
_entity_poly.pdbx_strand_id
1 'polypeptide(L)'
;MNSTWAGDGLSEDELFDRLGEIRAGDLDTKGGRTWAYVYDPGRADIDRVAKRALVEFYDENGLDPSVFPSLLRLENEVVGIARDHLRGDDSVVGNFTTGGTESIMMAVKTARDFAREHRPGVERPTMVLPVTAHAAFHKAGHYFDVEPVTVEVDTTTWKADVEAMAAACDDRTILLVGSAVSYAHGVVDPIRELGQLAIERELLFHVDGCIGGFILPYVRRLGRPTTDFDFTVDGVTSISMDFHKYAYCPKNASVVLYRDAALRRHQLFAKAGWTGYTVINTTFQSTKSGGPLAATWAALNYVGDRGYLDIADRTMRAVDAICDGVADSEFLDVMGTPESNLVALTSDTINVFDVVDHMRSKRWYVQPQLGFAGSRENIHLSVGGASEPLVPELLADLERACHAAKAAPTPPPDPSVIDLLNTLDPATLDDDTFDMLLAGAGMGGGDGTSAIPDETAGINALLNSCPAELAERVLIEFFNRLYVPPASTAATADTPT
;
A
#
# COMPACT_ATOMS: atom_id res chain seq x y z
N MET A 1 -27.35 -7.85 13.32
CA MET A 1 -26.79 -9.09 13.90
C MET A 1 -26.74 -8.91 15.42
N ASN A 2 -27.40 -9.79 16.16
CA ASN A 2 -27.37 -9.69 17.62
C ASN A 2 -26.00 -10.09 18.16
N SER A 3 -25.40 -9.25 19.03
CA SER A 3 -24.19 -9.61 19.75
C SER A 3 -24.45 -10.83 20.63
N THR A 4 -23.81 -11.95 20.32
CA THR A 4 -23.99 -13.23 21.05
C THR A 4 -22.92 -13.43 22.13
N TRP A 5 -22.27 -12.37 22.61
CA TRP A 5 -21.29 -12.47 23.69
C TRP A 5 -21.91 -12.93 25.03
N ALA A 6 -23.20 -12.66 25.22
CA ALA A 6 -23.92 -13.07 26.44
C ALA A 6 -24.54 -14.47 26.25
N GLY A 7 -24.14 -15.45 27.04
CA GLY A 7 -24.65 -16.82 27.04
C GLY A 7 -23.53 -17.86 26.94
N ASP A 8 -23.90 -19.09 26.63
CA ASP A 8 -22.97 -20.19 26.37
C ASP A 8 -22.26 -19.94 25.05
N GLY A 9 -20.98 -20.38 24.93
CA GLY A 9 -20.19 -20.24 23.68
C GLY A 9 -20.84 -21.04 22.53
N LEU A 10 -20.49 -20.68 21.30
CA LEU A 10 -20.88 -21.44 20.10
C LEU A 10 -20.10 -22.76 20.03
N SER A 11 -20.68 -23.79 19.46
CA SER A 11 -19.92 -24.96 19.03
C SER A 11 -18.93 -24.61 17.91
N GLU A 12 -17.93 -25.46 17.72
CA GLU A 12 -16.89 -25.24 16.68
C GLU A 12 -17.53 -25.13 15.29
N ASP A 13 -18.46 -26.01 14.96
CA ASP A 13 -19.16 -26.02 13.66
C ASP A 13 -19.95 -24.72 13.45
N GLU A 14 -20.78 -24.33 14.44
CA GLU A 14 -21.55 -23.07 14.38
C GLU A 14 -20.64 -21.85 14.23
N LEU A 15 -19.46 -21.86 14.88
CA LEU A 15 -18.50 -20.76 14.79
C LEU A 15 -17.94 -20.65 13.37
N PHE A 16 -17.51 -21.76 12.77
CA PHE A 16 -16.94 -21.75 11.42
C PHE A 16 -17.98 -21.50 10.33
N ASP A 17 -19.21 -22.00 10.48
CA ASP A 17 -20.32 -21.67 9.59
C ASP A 17 -20.60 -20.16 9.60
N ARG A 18 -20.66 -19.54 10.79
CA ARG A 18 -20.85 -18.10 10.93
C ARG A 18 -19.69 -17.28 10.35
N LEU A 19 -18.43 -17.71 10.54
CA LEU A 19 -17.28 -17.07 9.90
C LEU A 19 -17.37 -17.16 8.36
N GLY A 20 -17.88 -18.28 7.85
CA GLY A 20 -18.16 -18.45 6.42
C GLY A 20 -19.22 -17.47 5.92
N GLU A 21 -20.33 -17.29 6.65
CA GLU A 21 -21.38 -16.31 6.33
C GLU A 21 -20.84 -14.87 6.34
N ILE A 22 -20.06 -14.50 7.36
CA ILE A 22 -19.45 -13.17 7.46
C ILE A 22 -18.55 -12.88 6.25
N ARG A 23 -17.82 -13.88 5.77
CA ARG A 23 -16.88 -13.77 4.66
C ARG A 23 -17.53 -13.89 3.28
N ALA A 24 -18.81 -14.24 3.19
CA ALA A 24 -19.47 -14.54 1.91
C ALA A 24 -19.51 -13.37 0.91
N GLY A 25 -19.37 -12.12 1.40
CA GLY A 25 -19.29 -10.90 0.59
C GLY A 25 -17.88 -10.50 0.15
N ASP A 26 -16.83 -11.21 0.61
CA ASP A 26 -15.46 -10.86 0.26
C ASP A 26 -15.15 -11.19 -1.20
N LEU A 27 -14.26 -10.41 -1.81
CA LEU A 27 -13.69 -10.74 -3.12
C LEU A 27 -12.77 -11.96 -3.02
N ASP A 28 -12.69 -12.72 -4.11
CA ASP A 28 -11.79 -13.86 -4.20
C ASP A 28 -10.34 -13.39 -4.14
N THR A 29 -9.61 -13.85 -3.14
CA THR A 29 -8.18 -13.58 -2.99
C THR A 29 -7.29 -14.53 -3.82
N LYS A 30 -7.92 -15.50 -4.51
CA LYS A 30 -7.26 -16.51 -5.35
C LYS A 30 -7.98 -16.60 -6.70
N GLY A 31 -7.28 -17.18 -7.67
CA GLY A 31 -7.85 -17.34 -9.01
C GLY A 31 -7.62 -16.16 -9.96
N GLY A 32 -6.87 -15.14 -9.54
CA GLY A 32 -6.31 -14.12 -10.42
C GLY A 32 -7.30 -13.10 -11.01
N ARG A 33 -8.53 -12.98 -10.50
CA ARG A 33 -9.50 -11.95 -10.97
C ARG A 33 -9.48 -10.66 -10.17
N THR A 34 -8.76 -10.62 -9.05
CA THR A 34 -8.59 -9.42 -8.20
C THR A 34 -7.21 -8.83 -8.45
N TRP A 35 -7.15 -7.69 -9.13
CA TRP A 35 -5.93 -7.05 -9.62
C TRP A 35 -5.47 -5.87 -8.77
N ALA A 36 -5.91 -5.82 -7.52
CA ALA A 36 -5.40 -4.90 -6.50
C ALA A 36 -5.60 -5.51 -5.09
N TYR A 37 -4.80 -5.07 -4.11
CA TYR A 37 -4.86 -5.44 -2.68
C TYR A 37 -4.54 -6.90 -2.35
N VAL A 38 -4.64 -7.84 -3.30
CA VAL A 38 -4.28 -9.24 -3.13
C VAL A 38 -3.12 -9.61 -4.03
N TYR A 39 -2.33 -10.58 -3.58
CA TYR A 39 -1.14 -11.04 -4.27
C TYR A 39 -1.24 -12.55 -4.38
N ASP A 40 -1.44 -13.04 -5.60
CA ASP A 40 -1.60 -14.48 -5.88
C ASP A 40 -0.47 -14.96 -6.79
N PRO A 41 0.40 -15.87 -6.31
CA PRO A 41 1.46 -16.45 -7.13
C PRO A 41 0.96 -17.51 -8.13
N GLY A 42 -0.33 -17.89 -8.05
CA GLY A 42 -0.87 -19.05 -8.78
C GLY A 42 -0.33 -20.39 -8.27
N ARG A 43 0.08 -20.45 -6.98
CA ARG A 43 0.70 -21.63 -6.34
C ARG A 43 0.12 -21.88 -4.95
N ALA A 44 -0.86 -22.77 -4.86
CA ALA A 44 -1.54 -23.12 -3.60
C ALA A 44 -0.62 -23.79 -2.56
N ASP A 45 0.48 -24.39 -2.99
CA ASP A 45 1.47 -25.03 -2.11
C ASP A 45 2.20 -24.00 -1.22
N ILE A 46 2.43 -22.79 -1.72
CA ILE A 46 3.04 -21.70 -0.94
C ILE A 46 2.13 -21.33 0.24
N ASP A 47 0.82 -21.13 -0.03
CA ASP A 47 -0.16 -20.82 1.02
C ASP A 47 -0.23 -21.92 2.08
N ARG A 48 -0.22 -23.17 1.67
CA ARG A 48 -0.28 -24.31 2.60
C ARG A 48 0.92 -24.33 3.55
N VAL A 49 2.13 -24.08 3.03
CA VAL A 49 3.35 -24.04 3.84
C VAL A 49 3.33 -22.82 4.77
N ALA A 50 2.99 -21.65 4.26
CA ALA A 50 2.92 -20.43 5.06
C ALA A 50 1.88 -20.52 6.20
N LYS A 51 0.67 -21.02 5.91
CA LYS A 51 -0.37 -21.23 6.92
C LYS A 51 0.06 -22.20 8.01
N ARG A 52 0.74 -23.29 7.66
CA ARG A 52 1.25 -24.22 8.66
C ARG A 52 2.28 -23.55 9.58
N ALA A 53 3.26 -22.85 9.03
CA ALA A 53 4.26 -22.14 9.83
C ALA A 53 3.62 -21.06 10.72
N LEU A 54 2.60 -20.36 10.20
CA LEU A 54 1.86 -19.35 10.98
C LEU A 54 1.20 -19.95 12.23
N VAL A 55 0.57 -21.13 12.07
CA VAL A 55 -0.11 -21.81 13.18
C VAL A 55 0.89 -22.42 14.15
N GLU A 56 2.03 -22.97 13.66
CA GLU A 56 3.07 -23.54 14.54
C GLU A 56 3.76 -22.50 15.43
N PHE A 57 3.72 -21.19 15.05
CA PHE A 57 4.29 -20.06 15.82
C PHE A 57 3.19 -19.10 16.31
N TYR A 58 2.00 -19.62 16.58
CA TYR A 58 0.85 -18.82 17.00
C TYR A 58 1.04 -18.16 18.38
N ASP A 59 1.67 -18.88 19.32
CA ASP A 59 1.82 -18.47 20.72
C ASP A 59 3.09 -17.64 20.98
N GLU A 60 4.11 -17.73 20.11
CA GLU A 60 5.36 -17.03 20.28
C GLU A 60 5.25 -15.56 19.90
N ASN A 61 6.00 -14.73 20.61
CA ASN A 61 6.04 -13.30 20.34
C ASN A 61 7.44 -12.70 20.59
N GLY A 62 7.71 -11.57 19.92
CA GLY A 62 9.00 -10.89 19.93
C GLY A 62 9.18 -9.85 21.03
N LEU A 63 8.43 -9.94 22.14
CA LEU A 63 8.55 -8.98 23.24
C LEU A 63 9.91 -9.10 23.95
N ASP A 64 10.32 -10.33 24.24
CA ASP A 64 11.59 -10.62 24.93
C ASP A 64 12.34 -11.73 24.19
N PRO A 65 13.49 -11.41 23.56
CA PRO A 65 14.27 -12.38 22.80
C PRO A 65 14.93 -13.46 23.69
N SER A 66 14.96 -13.28 25.00
CA SER A 66 15.45 -14.30 25.92
C SER A 66 14.43 -15.40 26.19
N VAL A 67 13.14 -15.08 26.02
CA VAL A 67 12.03 -16.04 26.16
C VAL A 67 11.80 -16.81 24.86
N PHE A 68 11.83 -16.11 23.72
CA PHE A 68 11.63 -16.70 22.40
C PHE A 68 12.82 -16.43 21.47
N PRO A 69 13.99 -17.05 21.71
CA PRO A 69 15.19 -16.81 20.88
C PRO A 69 15.02 -17.26 19.43
N SER A 70 14.08 -18.14 19.13
CA SER A 70 13.73 -18.54 17.78
C SER A 70 13.27 -17.36 16.92
N LEU A 71 12.50 -16.43 17.48
CA LEU A 71 12.01 -15.26 16.72
C LEU A 71 13.13 -14.29 16.39
N LEU A 72 14.06 -14.06 17.31
CA LEU A 72 15.26 -13.26 17.01
C LEU A 72 16.06 -13.87 15.85
N ARG A 73 16.23 -15.20 15.84
CA ARG A 73 16.92 -15.91 14.79
C ARG A 73 16.17 -15.79 13.45
N LEU A 74 14.86 -16.05 13.43
CA LEU A 74 14.02 -15.93 12.23
C LEU A 74 14.05 -14.52 11.66
N GLU A 75 13.94 -13.48 12.52
CA GLU A 75 14.01 -12.09 12.08
C GLU A 75 15.36 -11.77 11.43
N ASN A 76 16.46 -12.16 12.05
CA ASN A 76 17.80 -11.94 11.50
C ASN A 76 17.99 -12.68 10.17
N GLU A 77 17.48 -13.90 10.01
CA GLU A 77 17.57 -14.65 8.76
C GLU A 77 16.72 -14.00 7.65
N VAL A 78 15.49 -13.54 7.97
CA VAL A 78 14.62 -12.83 7.00
C VAL A 78 15.23 -11.49 6.59
N VAL A 79 15.78 -10.74 7.53
CA VAL A 79 16.51 -9.48 7.27
C VAL A 79 17.76 -9.75 6.43
N GLY A 80 18.49 -10.83 6.71
CA GLY A 80 19.64 -11.25 5.91
C GLY A 80 19.27 -11.55 4.45
N ILE A 81 18.18 -12.30 4.23
CA ILE A 81 17.64 -12.57 2.88
C ILE A 81 17.32 -11.25 2.17
N ALA A 82 16.64 -10.31 2.85
CA ALA A 82 16.30 -9.01 2.28
C ALA A 82 17.55 -8.17 1.93
N ARG A 83 18.53 -8.13 2.84
CA ARG A 83 19.83 -7.46 2.62
C ARG A 83 20.51 -7.98 1.35
N ASP A 84 20.68 -9.29 1.27
CA ASP A 84 21.37 -9.94 0.14
C ASP A 84 20.61 -9.72 -1.18
N HIS A 85 19.28 -9.80 -1.13
CA HIS A 85 18.38 -9.56 -2.27
C HIS A 85 18.49 -8.13 -2.81
N LEU A 86 18.67 -7.13 -1.91
CA LEU A 86 18.87 -5.73 -2.22
C LEU A 86 20.35 -5.33 -2.32
N ARG A 87 21.24 -6.30 -2.53
CA ARG A 87 22.68 -6.12 -2.75
C ARG A 87 23.38 -5.29 -1.67
N GLY A 88 22.88 -5.39 -0.43
CA GLY A 88 23.52 -4.78 0.74
C GLY A 88 24.74 -5.57 1.19
N ASP A 89 25.75 -4.89 1.71
CA ASP A 89 26.89 -5.50 2.35
C ASP A 89 26.60 -5.88 3.83
N ASP A 90 27.59 -6.40 4.54
CA ASP A 90 27.45 -6.85 5.93
C ASP A 90 27.15 -5.72 6.93
N SER A 91 27.28 -4.44 6.55
CA SER A 91 26.92 -3.30 7.39
C SER A 91 25.42 -3.04 7.40
N VAL A 92 24.70 -3.46 6.34
CA VAL A 92 23.26 -3.27 6.21
C VAL A 92 22.50 -4.11 7.23
N VAL A 93 21.66 -3.44 8.00
CA VAL A 93 20.85 -4.01 9.07
C VAL A 93 19.41 -3.56 8.95
N GLY A 94 18.48 -4.24 9.63
CA GLY A 94 17.06 -3.86 9.57
C GLY A 94 16.21 -4.54 10.62
N ASN A 95 14.90 -4.35 10.48
CA ASN A 95 13.92 -5.04 11.31
C ASN A 95 12.68 -5.43 10.48
N PHE A 96 12.12 -6.57 10.84
CA PHE A 96 10.83 -7.03 10.34
C PHE A 96 9.70 -6.16 10.89
N THR A 97 8.77 -5.76 10.03
CA THR A 97 7.65 -4.85 10.32
C THR A 97 6.33 -5.46 9.85
N THR A 98 5.22 -4.87 10.26
CA THR A 98 3.86 -5.35 9.93
C THR A 98 3.37 -4.93 8.55
N GLY A 99 4.12 -4.12 7.83
CA GLY A 99 3.74 -3.67 6.49
C GLY A 99 4.51 -2.44 6.06
N GLY A 100 4.41 -2.10 4.78
CA GLY A 100 5.10 -0.96 4.18
C GLY A 100 4.83 0.36 4.90
N THR A 101 3.60 0.58 5.38
CA THR A 101 3.29 1.78 6.18
C THR A 101 4.15 1.86 7.44
N GLU A 102 4.29 0.77 8.20
CA GLU A 102 5.16 0.77 9.37
C GLU A 102 6.63 0.96 8.98
N SER A 103 7.09 0.30 7.92
CA SER A 103 8.46 0.43 7.41
C SER A 103 8.79 1.88 7.04
N ILE A 104 7.90 2.56 6.31
CA ILE A 104 8.02 3.97 5.93
C ILE A 104 8.00 4.87 7.17
N MET A 105 7.06 4.65 8.07
CA MET A 105 6.97 5.44 9.31
C MET A 105 8.23 5.28 10.18
N MET A 106 8.82 4.06 10.24
CA MET A 106 10.09 3.83 10.92
C MET A 106 11.24 4.60 10.26
N ALA A 107 11.29 4.63 8.93
CA ALA A 107 12.32 5.39 8.20
C ALA A 107 12.21 6.90 8.48
N VAL A 108 11.01 7.48 8.42
CA VAL A 108 10.79 8.92 8.73
C VAL A 108 11.09 9.23 10.18
N LYS A 109 10.64 8.37 11.14
CA LYS A 109 10.97 8.49 12.57
C LYS A 109 12.48 8.44 12.79
N THR A 110 13.16 7.53 12.12
CA THR A 110 14.61 7.39 12.21
C THR A 110 15.34 8.63 11.69
N ALA A 111 14.90 9.17 10.54
CA ALA A 111 15.47 10.41 9.98
C ALA A 111 15.25 11.61 10.92
N ARG A 112 14.08 11.75 11.51
CA ARG A 112 13.78 12.78 12.50
C ARG A 112 14.68 12.70 13.72
N ASP A 113 14.81 11.50 14.30
CA ASP A 113 15.57 11.34 15.55
C ASP A 113 17.07 11.42 15.29
N PHE A 114 17.55 10.98 14.12
CA PHE A 114 18.92 11.21 13.66
C PHE A 114 19.20 12.73 13.52
N ALA A 115 18.29 13.48 12.90
CA ALA A 115 18.43 14.93 12.76
C ALA A 115 18.43 15.64 14.12
N ARG A 116 17.60 15.23 15.06
CA ARG A 116 17.58 15.77 16.44
C ARG A 116 18.92 15.61 17.16
N GLU A 117 19.64 14.52 16.91
CA GLU A 117 20.96 14.29 17.51
C GLU A 117 22.07 15.03 16.76
N HIS A 118 22.06 15.04 15.42
CA HIS A 118 23.20 15.53 14.62
C HIS A 118 23.00 16.96 14.10
N ARG A 119 21.76 17.45 14.06
CA ARG A 119 21.37 18.78 13.59
C ARG A 119 20.36 19.44 14.55
N PRO A 120 20.72 19.63 15.83
CA PRO A 120 19.78 20.06 16.89
C PRO A 120 19.14 21.44 16.66
N GLY A 121 19.64 22.23 15.70
CA GLY A 121 19.06 23.53 15.32
C GLY A 121 17.91 23.42 14.31
N VAL A 122 17.62 22.23 13.78
CA VAL A 122 16.50 22.05 12.84
C VAL A 122 15.18 21.94 13.62
N GLU A 123 14.46 23.05 13.66
CA GLU A 123 13.09 23.12 14.13
C GLU A 123 12.14 22.84 12.95
N ARG A 124 11.07 22.07 13.11
CA ARG A 124 10.12 21.74 12.05
C ARG A 124 10.80 21.13 10.79
N PRO A 125 11.39 19.94 10.93
CA PRO A 125 12.09 19.29 9.84
C PRO A 125 11.17 18.98 8.67
N THR A 126 11.73 18.97 7.45
CA THR A 126 11.01 18.63 6.22
C THR A 126 11.54 17.35 5.60
N MET A 127 10.70 16.66 4.82
CA MET A 127 11.10 15.64 3.88
C MET A 127 10.65 16.03 2.47
N VAL A 128 11.54 15.90 1.49
CA VAL A 128 11.24 16.21 0.07
C VAL A 128 10.95 14.90 -0.67
N LEU A 129 9.80 14.86 -1.35
CA LEU A 129 9.31 13.66 -2.02
C LEU A 129 8.54 14.02 -3.30
N PRO A 130 8.56 13.13 -4.33
CA PRO A 130 7.72 13.33 -5.49
C PRO A 130 6.23 13.16 -5.11
N VAL A 131 5.35 13.85 -5.82
CA VAL A 131 3.90 13.77 -5.60
C VAL A 131 3.35 12.34 -5.77
N THR A 132 4.09 11.47 -6.44
CA THR A 132 3.77 10.05 -6.64
C THR A 132 4.20 9.16 -5.46
N ALA A 133 4.88 9.70 -4.44
CA ALA A 133 5.26 8.95 -3.25
C ALA A 133 4.02 8.47 -2.48
N HIS A 134 4.13 7.29 -1.87
CA HIS A 134 2.99 6.67 -1.17
C HIS A 134 2.48 7.53 -0.01
N ALA A 135 1.14 7.60 0.17
CA ALA A 135 0.48 8.40 1.20
C ALA A 135 0.95 8.10 2.65
N ALA A 136 1.62 6.96 2.88
CA ALA A 136 2.23 6.64 4.17
C ALA A 136 3.30 7.65 4.61
N PHE A 137 3.95 8.37 3.69
CA PHE A 137 4.88 9.45 4.03
C PHE A 137 4.13 10.66 4.61
N HIS A 138 3.00 11.05 4.04
CA HIS A 138 2.13 12.09 4.59
C HIS A 138 1.62 11.70 5.99
N LYS A 139 1.19 10.45 6.16
CA LYS A 139 0.82 9.92 7.48
C LYS A 139 1.97 9.98 8.47
N ALA A 140 3.18 9.60 8.05
CA ALA A 140 4.38 9.69 8.89
C ALA A 140 4.70 11.14 9.25
N GLY A 141 4.60 12.05 8.29
CA GLY A 141 4.77 13.49 8.50
C GLY A 141 3.82 14.03 9.56
N HIS A 142 2.53 13.69 9.45
CA HIS A 142 1.50 14.07 10.41
C HIS A 142 1.77 13.53 11.83
N TYR A 143 2.25 12.27 11.96
CA TYR A 143 2.47 11.65 13.28
C TYR A 143 3.77 12.07 13.94
N PHE A 144 4.78 12.47 13.16
CA PHE A 144 6.13 12.74 13.67
C PHE A 144 6.57 14.20 13.54
N ASP A 145 5.68 15.10 13.12
CA ASP A 145 5.99 16.51 12.89
C ASP A 145 7.17 16.70 11.91
N VAL A 146 7.16 15.96 10.80
CA VAL A 146 8.07 16.11 9.66
C VAL A 146 7.25 16.57 8.47
N GLU A 147 7.39 17.82 8.08
CA GLU A 147 6.58 18.43 7.02
C GLU A 147 6.92 17.82 5.65
N PRO A 148 5.97 17.20 4.91
CA PRO A 148 6.21 16.73 3.56
C PRO A 148 6.18 17.91 2.57
N VAL A 149 7.27 18.07 1.82
CA VAL A 149 7.38 19.01 0.71
C VAL A 149 7.28 18.21 -0.58
N THR A 150 6.11 18.23 -1.21
CA THR A 150 5.84 17.49 -2.44
C THR A 150 6.31 18.25 -3.66
N VAL A 151 6.89 17.52 -4.61
CA VAL A 151 7.40 18.02 -5.89
C VAL A 151 6.69 17.32 -7.03
N GLU A 152 6.26 18.10 -8.03
CA GLU A 152 5.68 17.56 -9.25
C GLU A 152 6.65 16.60 -9.97
N VAL A 153 6.09 15.67 -10.74
CA VAL A 153 6.85 14.71 -11.53
C VAL A 153 6.80 15.08 -13.02
N ASP A 154 7.71 14.53 -13.81
CA ASP A 154 7.62 14.60 -15.27
C ASP A 154 6.37 13.83 -15.75
N THR A 155 5.41 14.52 -16.36
CA THR A 155 4.12 13.97 -16.79
C THR A 155 4.19 13.03 -17.99
N THR A 156 5.37 12.87 -18.60
CA THR A 156 5.62 11.91 -19.69
C THR A 156 6.16 10.59 -19.14
N THR A 157 7.11 10.68 -18.21
CA THR A 157 7.78 9.51 -17.62
C THR A 157 7.20 9.08 -16.27
N TRP A 158 6.48 9.97 -15.62
CA TRP A 158 5.94 9.82 -14.25
C TRP A 158 7.00 9.61 -13.17
N LYS A 159 8.23 10.03 -13.46
CA LYS A 159 9.38 9.95 -12.54
C LYS A 159 9.60 11.29 -11.84
N ALA A 160 10.21 11.23 -10.67
CA ALA A 160 10.62 12.40 -9.91
C ALA A 160 11.52 13.31 -10.75
N ASP A 161 11.28 14.62 -10.68
CA ASP A 161 12.14 15.65 -11.23
C ASP A 161 13.26 15.99 -10.23
N VAL A 162 14.48 15.55 -10.54
CA VAL A 162 15.64 15.72 -9.64
C VAL A 162 15.99 17.19 -9.43
N GLU A 163 15.89 18.03 -10.46
CA GLU A 163 16.20 19.48 -10.36
C GLU A 163 15.17 20.18 -9.48
N ALA A 164 13.90 19.86 -9.67
CA ALA A 164 12.82 20.41 -8.84
C ALA A 164 12.92 19.92 -7.38
N MET A 165 13.27 18.65 -7.15
CA MET A 165 13.53 18.14 -5.80
C MET A 165 14.75 18.83 -5.16
N ALA A 166 15.83 19.07 -5.91
CA ALA A 166 17.00 19.81 -5.42
C ALA A 166 16.64 21.25 -5.03
N ALA A 167 15.79 21.91 -5.81
CA ALA A 167 15.31 23.27 -5.54
C ALA A 167 14.37 23.35 -4.33
N ALA A 168 13.63 22.27 -4.03
CA ALA A 168 12.74 22.18 -2.88
C ALA A 168 13.46 21.91 -1.55
N CYS A 169 14.74 21.46 -1.59
CA CYS A 169 15.53 21.23 -0.38
C CYS A 169 15.98 22.55 0.25
N ASP A 170 15.78 22.68 1.56
CA ASP A 170 16.24 23.80 2.37
C ASP A 170 17.01 23.32 3.62
N ASP A 171 17.39 24.25 4.51
CA ASP A 171 18.12 23.95 5.74
C ASP A 171 17.32 23.09 6.75
N ARG A 172 16.01 22.95 6.58
CA ARG A 172 15.14 22.11 7.39
C ARG A 172 15.01 20.68 6.84
N THR A 173 15.41 20.46 5.59
CA THR A 173 15.27 19.15 4.95
C THR A 173 16.19 18.13 5.62
N ILE A 174 15.60 17.01 6.04
CA ILE A 174 16.32 15.91 6.72
C ILE A 174 16.27 14.60 5.92
N LEU A 175 15.34 14.49 4.96
CA LEU A 175 15.10 13.25 4.23
C LEU A 175 14.68 13.55 2.79
N LEU A 176 15.30 12.85 1.84
CA LEU A 176 14.81 12.67 0.49
C LEU A 176 14.08 11.33 0.37
N VAL A 177 13.08 11.26 -0.51
CA VAL A 177 12.33 10.05 -0.80
C VAL A 177 12.28 9.83 -2.30
N GLY A 178 12.49 8.58 -2.73
CA GLY A 178 12.23 8.11 -4.08
C GLY A 178 11.59 6.73 -4.05
N SER A 179 10.90 6.32 -5.10
CA SER A 179 10.16 5.07 -5.16
C SER A 179 10.74 4.08 -6.17
N ALA A 180 10.78 2.83 -5.79
CA ALA A 180 11.12 1.69 -6.65
C ALA A 180 10.09 0.55 -6.40
N VAL A 181 8.88 0.68 -6.97
CA VAL A 181 8.34 1.65 -7.93
C VAL A 181 7.30 2.57 -7.29
N SER A 182 6.98 3.70 -7.96
CA SER A 182 5.79 4.48 -7.61
C SER A 182 4.52 3.65 -7.82
N TYR A 183 3.59 3.68 -6.86
CA TYR A 183 2.39 2.85 -6.92
C TYR A 183 1.50 3.21 -8.12
N ALA A 184 1.31 4.50 -8.37
CA ALA A 184 0.36 4.96 -9.38
C ALA A 184 0.73 4.51 -10.81
N HIS A 185 2.00 4.51 -11.19
CA HIS A 185 2.45 4.35 -12.59
C HIS A 185 3.42 3.20 -12.82
N GLY A 186 3.92 2.53 -11.77
CA GLY A 186 4.81 1.37 -11.89
C GLY A 186 6.22 1.70 -12.41
N VAL A 187 6.67 2.94 -12.24
CA VAL A 187 8.00 3.41 -12.69
C VAL A 187 8.96 3.57 -11.51
N VAL A 188 10.25 3.38 -11.77
CA VAL A 188 11.33 3.62 -10.81
C VAL A 188 11.81 5.06 -10.94
N ASP A 189 11.82 5.81 -9.83
CA ASP A 189 12.38 7.15 -9.79
C ASP A 189 13.89 7.15 -10.13
N PRO A 190 14.50 8.29 -10.50
CA PRO A 190 15.93 8.40 -10.81
C PRO A 190 16.77 8.29 -9.52
N ILE A 191 16.77 7.08 -8.91
CA ILE A 191 17.33 6.81 -7.59
C ILE A 191 18.84 7.11 -7.52
N ARG A 192 19.59 6.90 -8.61
CA ARG A 192 21.03 7.20 -8.67
C ARG A 192 21.27 8.70 -8.55
N GLU A 193 20.52 9.50 -9.29
CA GLU A 193 20.62 10.96 -9.33
C GLU A 193 20.14 11.56 -7.99
N LEU A 194 19.05 11.03 -7.43
CA LEU A 194 18.56 11.42 -6.09
C LEU A 194 19.58 11.03 -5.00
N GLY A 195 20.23 9.87 -5.13
CA GLY A 195 21.31 9.45 -4.23
C GLY A 195 22.50 10.39 -4.27
N GLN A 196 22.89 10.86 -5.45
CA GLN A 196 23.94 11.85 -5.59
C GLN A 196 23.53 13.19 -4.95
N LEU A 197 22.31 13.64 -5.19
CA LEU A 197 21.75 14.84 -4.54
C LEU A 197 21.78 14.72 -3.00
N ALA A 198 21.40 13.53 -2.48
CA ALA A 198 21.44 13.29 -1.04
C ALA A 198 22.85 13.42 -0.45
N ILE A 199 23.87 12.89 -1.13
CA ILE A 199 25.28 13.01 -0.73
C ILE A 199 25.70 14.49 -0.74
N GLU A 200 25.43 15.22 -1.83
CA GLU A 200 25.81 16.63 -2.00
C GLU A 200 25.18 17.56 -0.95
N ARG A 201 23.98 17.20 -0.48
CA ARG A 201 23.23 17.99 0.51
C ARG A 201 23.35 17.44 1.94
N GLU A 202 24.12 16.38 2.16
CA GLU A 202 24.26 15.70 3.46
C GLU A 202 22.91 15.29 4.05
N LEU A 203 22.00 14.76 3.20
CA LEU A 203 20.65 14.31 3.56
C LEU A 203 20.58 12.79 3.68
N LEU A 204 19.67 12.29 4.49
CA LEU A 204 19.26 10.90 4.42
C LEU A 204 18.39 10.68 3.18
N PHE A 205 18.50 9.50 2.58
CA PHE A 205 17.69 9.12 1.41
C PHE A 205 17.04 7.76 1.61
N HIS A 206 15.72 7.76 1.60
CA HIS A 206 14.90 6.54 1.68
C HIS A 206 14.35 6.15 0.32
N VAL A 207 14.50 4.87 -0.03
CA VAL A 207 13.86 4.29 -1.21
C VAL A 207 12.65 3.47 -0.77
N ASP A 208 11.47 3.88 -1.20
CA ASP A 208 10.26 3.07 -1.06
C ASP A 208 10.28 1.93 -2.08
N GLY A 209 10.77 0.78 -1.65
CA GLY A 209 10.77 -0.48 -2.38
C GLY A 209 9.62 -1.41 -1.98
N CYS A 210 8.57 -0.93 -1.32
CA CYS A 210 7.46 -1.77 -0.84
C CYS A 210 6.85 -2.63 -1.94
N ILE A 211 6.79 -2.15 -3.17
CA ILE A 211 6.35 -2.94 -4.33
C ILE A 211 7.55 -3.59 -5.03
N GLY A 212 8.43 -2.77 -5.59
CA GLY A 212 9.47 -3.23 -6.51
C GLY A 212 10.67 -3.87 -5.82
N GLY A 213 10.90 -3.59 -4.53
CA GLY A 213 12.07 -4.08 -3.82
C GLY A 213 12.26 -5.59 -3.89
N PHE A 214 11.17 -6.35 -3.90
CA PHE A 214 11.25 -7.80 -4.03
C PHE A 214 11.28 -8.27 -5.50
N ILE A 215 10.49 -7.68 -6.40
CA ILE A 215 10.35 -8.17 -7.77
C ILE A 215 11.43 -7.63 -8.73
N LEU A 216 11.86 -6.37 -8.60
CA LEU A 216 12.81 -5.74 -9.53
C LEU A 216 14.17 -6.45 -9.64
N PRO A 217 14.76 -7.01 -8.56
CA PRO A 217 15.97 -7.82 -8.68
C PRO A 217 15.80 -9.03 -9.61
N TYR A 218 14.62 -9.66 -9.61
CA TYR A 218 14.31 -10.76 -10.53
C TYR A 218 14.07 -10.25 -11.96
N VAL A 219 13.36 -9.12 -12.13
CA VAL A 219 13.14 -8.46 -13.43
C VAL A 219 14.49 -8.16 -14.11
N ARG A 220 15.46 -7.64 -13.35
CA ARG A 220 16.85 -7.43 -13.81
C ARG A 220 17.51 -8.73 -14.27
N ARG A 221 17.38 -9.80 -13.50
CA ARG A 221 17.95 -11.11 -13.82
C ARG A 221 17.31 -11.79 -15.03
N LEU A 222 16.07 -11.42 -15.37
CA LEU A 222 15.40 -11.80 -16.63
C LEU A 222 15.93 -11.02 -17.86
N GLY A 223 16.91 -10.13 -17.65
CA GLY A 223 17.52 -9.33 -18.72
C GLY A 223 16.70 -8.11 -19.15
N ARG A 224 15.71 -7.72 -18.37
CA ARG A 224 14.91 -6.53 -18.64
C ARG A 224 15.61 -5.27 -18.15
N PRO A 225 15.42 -4.12 -18.84
CA PRO A 225 15.94 -2.85 -18.36
C PRO A 225 15.35 -2.52 -16.99
N THR A 226 16.21 -2.21 -16.03
CA THR A 226 15.82 -1.75 -14.70
C THR A 226 16.80 -0.71 -14.21
N THR A 227 16.29 0.33 -13.55
CA THR A 227 17.10 1.32 -12.87
C THR A 227 17.69 0.74 -11.58
N ASP A 228 18.94 1.03 -11.24
CA ASP A 228 19.51 0.69 -9.94
C ASP A 228 18.83 1.51 -8.85
N PHE A 229 18.37 0.82 -7.79
CA PHE A 229 17.59 1.45 -6.73
C PHE A 229 17.99 0.97 -5.32
N ASP A 230 18.80 -0.08 -5.26
CA ASP A 230 19.14 -0.77 -4.03
C ASP A 230 20.43 -0.22 -3.39
N PHE A 231 21.00 -0.95 -2.42
CA PHE A 231 22.20 -0.50 -1.69
C PHE A 231 23.46 -0.38 -2.53
N THR A 232 23.44 -0.70 -3.81
CA THR A 232 24.54 -0.36 -4.73
C THR A 232 24.56 1.13 -5.13
N VAL A 233 23.52 1.87 -4.82
CA VAL A 233 23.48 3.33 -4.98
C VAL A 233 24.00 3.97 -3.69
N ASP A 234 25.11 4.70 -3.79
CA ASP A 234 25.87 5.22 -2.64
C ASP A 234 25.05 6.12 -1.71
N GLY A 235 24.16 6.95 -2.22
CA GLY A 235 23.35 7.87 -1.41
C GLY A 235 22.18 7.20 -0.67
N VAL A 236 21.81 5.97 -1.01
CA VAL A 236 20.70 5.27 -0.36
C VAL A 236 21.05 4.92 1.07
N THR A 237 20.32 5.46 2.05
CA THR A 237 20.53 5.22 3.48
C THR A 237 19.54 4.24 4.09
N SER A 238 18.35 4.09 3.50
CA SER A 238 17.34 3.12 3.95
C SER A 238 16.42 2.69 2.82
N ILE A 239 15.87 1.46 2.93
CA ILE A 239 14.92 0.88 1.97
C ILE A 239 13.81 0.18 2.74
N SER A 240 12.54 0.38 2.33
CA SER A 240 11.40 -0.45 2.74
C SER A 240 11.07 -1.49 1.66
N MET A 241 10.70 -2.73 2.07
CA MET A 241 10.33 -3.79 1.13
C MET A 241 9.27 -4.70 1.75
N ASP A 242 8.16 -4.94 1.02
CA ASP A 242 7.07 -5.78 1.51
C ASP A 242 7.17 -7.23 1.03
N PHE A 243 7.27 -8.16 1.96
CA PHE A 243 7.18 -9.58 1.64
C PHE A 243 5.73 -10.01 1.36
N HIS A 244 4.74 -9.36 2.00
CA HIS A 244 3.32 -9.68 1.81
C HIS A 244 2.74 -9.20 0.48
N LYS A 245 3.58 -8.59 -0.40
CA LYS A 245 3.24 -8.25 -1.77
C LYS A 245 3.83 -9.32 -2.72
N TYR A 246 4.94 -9.07 -3.33
CA TYR A 246 5.48 -9.94 -4.40
C TYR A 246 6.44 -11.04 -3.95
N ALA A 247 6.70 -11.17 -2.64
CA ALA A 247 7.19 -12.42 -2.06
C ALA A 247 6.04 -13.37 -1.65
N TYR A 248 4.78 -12.95 -1.84
CA TYR A 248 3.57 -13.74 -1.62
C TYR A 248 3.44 -14.33 -0.21
N CYS A 249 4.03 -13.65 0.76
CA CYS A 249 3.94 -13.99 2.17
C CYS A 249 2.59 -13.53 2.77
N PRO A 250 2.19 -14.04 3.93
CA PRO A 250 1.01 -13.57 4.64
C PRO A 250 1.07 -12.06 4.92
N LYS A 251 -0.08 -11.44 5.09
CA LYS A 251 -0.15 -10.04 5.55
C LYS A 251 0.60 -9.86 6.88
N ASN A 252 0.98 -8.64 7.20
CA ASN A 252 1.86 -8.28 8.31
C ASN A 252 3.31 -8.77 8.12
N ALA A 253 3.83 -8.69 6.89
CA ALA A 253 5.20 -9.06 6.54
C ALA A 253 5.85 -8.01 5.64
N SER A 254 6.73 -7.21 6.21
CA SER A 254 7.56 -6.19 5.54
C SER A 254 8.90 -6.07 6.26
N VAL A 255 9.81 -5.30 5.71
CA VAL A 255 11.11 -5.00 6.32
C VAL A 255 11.51 -3.56 6.02
N VAL A 256 12.15 -2.91 6.98
CA VAL A 256 12.94 -1.70 6.77
C VAL A 256 14.41 -2.01 7.01
N LEU A 257 15.24 -1.66 6.02
CA LEU A 257 16.68 -1.82 6.05
C LEU A 257 17.36 -0.47 6.12
N TYR A 258 18.48 -0.42 6.79
CA TYR A 258 19.34 0.76 6.93
C TYR A 258 20.77 0.43 6.52
N ARG A 259 21.46 1.39 5.93
CA ARG A 259 22.85 1.27 5.48
C ARG A 259 23.77 0.74 6.58
N ASP A 260 23.52 1.11 7.84
CA ASP A 260 24.32 0.68 8.97
C ASP A 260 23.56 0.71 10.32
N ALA A 261 24.18 0.12 11.33
CA ALA A 261 23.65 0.06 12.69
C ALA A 261 23.66 1.42 13.40
N ALA A 262 24.51 2.36 12.99
CA ALA A 262 24.56 3.69 13.60
C ALA A 262 23.31 4.49 13.22
N LEU A 263 22.83 4.36 11.97
CA LEU A 263 21.55 4.94 11.57
C LEU A 263 20.37 4.20 12.20
N ARG A 264 20.36 2.85 12.15
CA ARG A 264 19.25 2.04 12.68
C ARG A 264 18.99 2.28 14.17
N ARG A 265 20.00 2.64 14.99
CA ARG A 265 19.79 2.90 16.44
C ARG A 265 18.70 3.93 16.71
N HIS A 266 18.52 4.91 15.83
CA HIS A 266 17.49 5.95 15.93
C HIS A 266 16.06 5.42 15.68
N GLN A 267 15.92 4.19 15.15
CA GLN A 267 14.63 3.51 15.08
C GLN A 267 14.18 2.98 16.44
N LEU A 268 15.10 2.50 17.26
CA LEU A 268 14.80 1.78 18.49
C LEU A 268 14.21 2.71 19.56
N PHE A 269 13.30 2.17 20.36
CA PHE A 269 12.79 2.85 21.57
C PHE A 269 13.12 2.02 22.79
N ALA A 270 13.65 2.66 23.84
CA ALA A 270 13.93 2.02 25.10
C ALA A 270 13.41 2.85 26.29
N LYS A 271 12.86 2.18 27.30
CA LYS A 271 12.44 2.80 28.56
C LYS A 271 12.73 1.87 29.74
N ALA A 272 13.59 2.36 30.64
CA ALA A 272 13.89 1.69 31.90
C ALA A 272 13.22 2.35 33.10
N GLY A 273 13.02 3.67 33.07
CA GLY A 273 12.47 4.46 34.19
C GLY A 273 10.94 4.42 34.23
N TRP A 274 10.36 3.28 34.55
CA TRP A 274 8.93 3.08 34.81
C TRP A 274 8.76 1.89 35.78
N THR A 275 7.53 1.60 36.25
CA THR A 275 7.28 0.64 37.33
C THR A 275 7.20 -0.82 36.88
N GLY A 276 7.33 -1.13 35.59
CA GLY A 276 7.35 -2.49 35.06
C GLY A 276 8.76 -2.96 34.71
N TYR A 277 8.84 -3.81 33.71
CA TYR A 277 10.11 -4.33 33.15
C TYR A 277 10.77 -3.30 32.21
N THR A 278 12.06 -3.49 31.90
CA THR A 278 12.72 -2.67 30.87
C THR A 278 12.12 -2.93 29.50
N VAL A 279 11.63 -1.87 28.86
CA VAL A 279 11.08 -1.95 27.50
C VAL A 279 12.16 -1.63 26.49
N ILE A 280 12.27 -2.45 25.45
CA ILE A 280 12.97 -2.13 24.21
C ILE A 280 12.12 -2.61 23.04
N ASN A 281 11.79 -1.69 22.12
CA ASN A 281 11.00 -1.99 20.95
C ASN A 281 11.79 -1.65 19.69
N THR A 282 11.83 -2.59 18.77
CA THR A 282 12.48 -2.40 17.45
C THR A 282 11.56 -1.70 16.45
N THR A 283 10.23 -1.80 16.64
CA THR A 283 9.19 -1.20 15.79
C THR A 283 8.09 -0.62 16.68
N PHE A 284 6.93 -0.25 16.13
CA PHE A 284 5.79 0.24 16.92
C PHE A 284 5.20 -0.83 17.83
N GLN A 285 5.24 -2.09 17.40
CA GLN A 285 4.73 -3.18 18.22
C GLN A 285 5.74 -3.57 19.31
N SER A 286 5.27 -3.73 20.53
CA SER A 286 6.07 -4.35 21.58
C SER A 286 5.98 -5.88 21.50
N THR A 287 4.76 -6.41 21.42
CA THR A 287 4.50 -7.86 21.32
C THR A 287 4.28 -8.23 19.85
N LYS A 288 5.37 -8.35 19.08
CA LYS A 288 5.28 -8.83 17.69
C LYS A 288 4.89 -10.30 17.66
N SER A 289 3.84 -10.65 16.89
CA SER A 289 3.44 -12.05 16.70
C SER A 289 4.50 -12.85 15.94
N GLY A 290 4.78 -14.07 16.40
CA GLY A 290 5.70 -14.99 15.75
C GLY A 290 5.17 -15.59 14.46
N GLY A 291 3.86 -15.81 14.36
CA GLY A 291 3.24 -16.45 13.21
C GLY A 291 3.58 -15.83 11.86
N PRO A 292 3.34 -14.52 11.62
CA PRO A 292 3.67 -13.86 10.36
C PRO A 292 5.16 -13.93 10.00
N LEU A 293 6.05 -13.80 10.98
CA LEU A 293 7.50 -13.89 10.77
C LEU A 293 7.92 -15.31 10.35
N ALA A 294 7.45 -16.33 11.07
CA ALA A 294 7.71 -17.73 10.73
C ALA A 294 7.14 -18.12 9.37
N ALA A 295 5.93 -17.66 9.05
CA ALA A 295 5.31 -17.91 7.75
C ALA A 295 6.07 -17.22 6.60
N THR A 296 6.62 -16.02 6.84
CA THR A 296 7.48 -15.32 5.88
C THR A 296 8.76 -16.10 5.64
N TRP A 297 9.45 -16.49 6.71
CA TRP A 297 10.67 -17.31 6.62
C TRP A 297 10.42 -18.62 5.86
N ALA A 298 9.31 -19.30 6.18
CA ALA A 298 8.93 -20.56 5.54
C ALA A 298 8.62 -20.37 4.06
N ALA A 299 7.87 -19.36 3.67
CA ALA A 299 7.55 -19.06 2.28
C ALA A 299 8.81 -18.75 1.47
N LEU A 300 9.69 -17.87 1.96
CA LEU A 300 10.94 -17.51 1.29
C LEU A 300 11.83 -18.74 1.03
N ASN A 301 12.03 -19.57 2.04
CA ASN A 301 12.86 -20.77 1.93
C ASN A 301 12.20 -21.88 1.10
N TYR A 302 10.86 -22.00 1.14
CA TYR A 302 10.14 -23.01 0.37
C TYR A 302 10.10 -22.71 -1.13
N VAL A 303 9.83 -21.46 -1.50
CA VAL A 303 9.81 -21.02 -2.90
C VAL A 303 11.23 -20.99 -3.47
N GLY A 304 12.15 -20.43 -2.70
CA GLY A 304 13.53 -20.28 -3.07
C GLY A 304 13.76 -19.40 -4.29
N ASP A 305 14.98 -19.09 -4.57
CA ASP A 305 15.39 -18.14 -5.60
C ASP A 305 14.84 -18.49 -7.02
N ARG A 306 14.96 -19.76 -7.43
CA ARG A 306 14.45 -20.20 -8.73
C ARG A 306 12.94 -20.12 -8.85
N GLY A 307 12.22 -20.41 -7.76
CA GLY A 307 10.77 -20.34 -7.75
C GLY A 307 10.28 -18.90 -7.92
N TYR A 308 10.93 -17.96 -7.26
CA TYR A 308 10.61 -16.52 -7.42
C TYR A 308 10.99 -15.99 -8.81
N LEU A 309 12.10 -16.44 -9.39
CA LEU A 309 12.47 -16.08 -10.76
C LEU A 309 11.40 -16.54 -11.76
N ASP A 310 10.87 -17.77 -11.63
CA ASP A 310 9.77 -18.29 -12.46
C ASP A 310 8.48 -17.48 -12.28
N ILE A 311 8.13 -17.14 -11.05
CA ILE A 311 6.93 -16.31 -10.79
C ILE A 311 7.09 -14.92 -11.38
N ALA A 312 8.27 -14.31 -11.25
CA ALA A 312 8.56 -13.00 -11.82
C ALA A 312 8.50 -13.02 -13.36
N ASP A 313 9.03 -14.08 -13.99
CA ASP A 313 8.97 -14.25 -15.45
C ASP A 313 7.52 -14.32 -15.96
N ARG A 314 6.66 -15.14 -15.32
CA ARG A 314 5.23 -15.20 -15.64
C ARG A 314 4.53 -13.87 -15.43
N THR A 315 4.85 -13.18 -14.33
CA THR A 315 4.30 -11.86 -14.02
C THR A 315 4.65 -10.86 -15.12
N MET A 316 5.91 -10.82 -15.54
CA MET A 316 6.36 -9.87 -16.56
C MET A 316 5.85 -10.21 -17.97
N ARG A 317 5.66 -11.49 -18.30
CA ARG A 317 4.96 -11.86 -19.54
C ARG A 317 3.51 -11.40 -19.55
N ALA A 318 2.83 -11.47 -18.40
CA ALA A 318 1.48 -10.93 -18.27
C ALA A 318 1.45 -9.40 -18.47
N VAL A 319 2.43 -8.67 -17.92
CA VAL A 319 2.58 -7.21 -18.13
C VAL A 319 2.74 -6.89 -19.61
N ASP A 320 3.66 -7.59 -20.30
CA ASP A 320 3.90 -7.38 -21.73
C ASP A 320 2.60 -7.62 -22.54
N ALA A 321 1.93 -8.74 -22.28
CA ALA A 321 0.70 -9.08 -23.00
C ALA A 321 -0.44 -8.07 -22.73
N ILE A 322 -0.50 -7.46 -21.55
CA ILE A 322 -1.47 -6.37 -21.27
C ILE A 322 -1.07 -5.12 -22.05
N CYS A 323 0.18 -4.70 -21.99
CA CYS A 323 0.65 -3.50 -22.69
C CYS A 323 0.49 -3.65 -24.21
N ASP A 324 0.85 -4.81 -24.77
CA ASP A 324 0.69 -5.11 -26.19
C ASP A 324 -0.81 -5.12 -26.61
N GLY A 325 -1.66 -5.73 -25.76
CA GLY A 325 -3.11 -5.78 -26.04
C GLY A 325 -3.81 -4.43 -25.94
N VAL A 326 -3.28 -3.51 -25.14
CA VAL A 326 -3.81 -2.13 -25.02
C VAL A 326 -3.24 -1.22 -26.11
N ALA A 327 -2.04 -1.49 -26.63
CA ALA A 327 -1.41 -0.65 -27.66
C ALA A 327 -2.25 -0.47 -28.94
N ASP A 328 -3.11 -1.46 -29.27
CA ASP A 328 -4.02 -1.42 -30.39
C ASP A 328 -5.45 -0.95 -30.00
N SER A 329 -5.68 -0.58 -28.75
CA SER A 329 -6.99 -0.14 -28.28
C SER A 329 -7.36 1.25 -28.82
N GLU A 330 -8.63 1.42 -29.23
CA GLU A 330 -9.18 2.73 -29.61
C GLU A 330 -9.57 3.57 -28.37
N PHE A 331 -9.51 2.98 -27.16
CA PHE A 331 -10.08 3.56 -25.95
C PHE A 331 -9.06 3.83 -24.85
N LEU A 332 -8.06 2.99 -24.72
CA LEU A 332 -7.17 3.00 -23.56
C LEU A 332 -5.71 3.20 -23.98
N ASP A 333 -5.00 3.95 -23.16
CA ASP A 333 -3.57 4.17 -23.23
C ASP A 333 -2.88 3.71 -21.96
N VAL A 334 -1.66 3.17 -22.08
CA VAL A 334 -0.80 2.88 -20.93
C VAL A 334 -0.11 4.16 -20.48
N MET A 335 -0.22 4.51 -19.20
CA MET A 335 0.45 5.67 -18.62
C MET A 335 1.94 5.35 -18.37
N GLY A 336 2.81 6.06 -19.06
CA GLY A 336 4.25 5.86 -18.95
C GLY A 336 4.74 4.53 -19.55
N THR A 337 5.88 4.05 -19.06
CA THR A 337 6.45 2.75 -19.45
C THR A 337 6.66 1.93 -18.20
N PRO A 338 5.83 0.93 -17.91
CA PRO A 338 5.96 0.11 -16.71
C PRO A 338 7.32 -0.59 -16.63
N GLU A 339 8.06 -0.35 -15.56
CA GLU A 339 9.35 -1.02 -15.28
C GLU A 339 9.16 -2.26 -14.39
N SER A 340 7.93 -2.46 -13.90
CA SER A 340 7.57 -3.55 -13.00
C SER A 340 6.20 -4.13 -13.36
N ASN A 341 5.58 -4.68 -12.39
CA ASN A 341 4.31 -5.40 -12.44
C ASN A 341 3.06 -4.53 -12.16
N LEU A 342 3.19 -3.22 -12.15
CA LEU A 342 2.08 -2.28 -12.04
C LEU A 342 1.83 -1.63 -13.39
N VAL A 343 0.56 -1.59 -13.82
CA VAL A 343 0.13 -0.99 -15.08
C VAL A 343 -1.02 -0.04 -14.81
N ALA A 344 -0.92 1.19 -15.28
CA ALA A 344 -1.98 2.19 -15.22
C ALA A 344 -2.54 2.45 -16.63
N LEU A 345 -3.86 2.35 -16.78
CA LEU A 345 -4.57 2.54 -18.05
C LEU A 345 -5.49 3.75 -17.97
N THR A 346 -5.36 4.69 -18.87
CA THR A 346 -6.21 5.89 -18.94
C THR A 346 -6.94 6.00 -20.26
N SER A 347 -7.82 6.99 -20.42
CA SER A 347 -8.58 7.23 -21.66
C SER A 347 -8.80 8.71 -21.91
N ASP A 348 -8.74 9.10 -23.19
CA ASP A 348 -9.16 10.42 -23.65
C ASP A 348 -10.62 10.45 -24.14
N THR A 349 -11.24 9.29 -24.33
CA THR A 349 -12.50 9.16 -25.06
C THR A 349 -13.67 8.61 -24.25
N ILE A 350 -13.40 7.96 -23.12
CA ILE A 350 -14.41 7.35 -22.24
C ILE A 350 -14.07 7.59 -20.75
N ASN A 351 -15.07 7.52 -19.91
CA ASN A 351 -14.88 7.55 -18.46
C ASN A 351 -14.35 6.18 -17.98
N VAL A 352 -13.14 6.15 -17.45
CA VAL A 352 -12.50 4.90 -16.94
C VAL A 352 -13.23 4.31 -15.73
N PHE A 353 -13.97 5.12 -14.97
CA PHE A 353 -14.76 4.61 -13.84
C PHE A 353 -15.95 3.76 -14.29
N ASP A 354 -16.56 4.08 -15.45
CA ASP A 354 -17.59 3.24 -16.07
C ASP A 354 -17.01 1.89 -16.49
N VAL A 355 -15.77 1.90 -17.03
CA VAL A 355 -15.06 0.67 -17.40
C VAL A 355 -14.86 -0.21 -16.16
N VAL A 356 -14.45 0.39 -15.02
CA VAL A 356 -14.28 -0.34 -13.73
C VAL A 356 -15.59 -1.01 -13.29
N ASP A 357 -16.72 -0.31 -13.34
CA ASP A 357 -18.02 -0.87 -12.95
C ASP A 357 -18.45 -2.01 -13.88
N HIS A 358 -18.23 -1.85 -15.20
CA HIS A 358 -18.48 -2.94 -16.17
C HIS A 358 -17.57 -4.15 -15.93
N MET A 359 -16.30 -3.96 -15.61
CA MET A 359 -15.38 -5.04 -15.25
C MET A 359 -15.84 -5.76 -13.96
N ARG A 360 -16.30 -5.00 -12.95
CA ARG A 360 -16.86 -5.56 -11.72
C ARG A 360 -18.07 -6.46 -11.98
N SER A 361 -18.96 -6.07 -12.92
CA SER A 361 -20.10 -6.89 -13.33
C SER A 361 -19.70 -8.25 -13.92
N LYS A 362 -18.45 -8.38 -14.40
CA LYS A 362 -17.82 -9.62 -14.89
C LYS A 362 -16.94 -10.30 -13.83
N ARG A 363 -17.06 -9.86 -12.56
CA ARG A 363 -16.28 -10.37 -11.43
C ARG A 363 -14.77 -10.13 -11.55
N TRP A 364 -14.36 -9.10 -12.30
CA TRP A 364 -13.02 -8.56 -12.24
C TRP A 364 -12.98 -7.43 -11.22
N TYR A 365 -11.96 -7.42 -10.39
CA TYR A 365 -11.65 -6.25 -9.60
C TYR A 365 -10.39 -5.59 -10.17
N VAL A 366 -10.57 -4.45 -10.80
CA VAL A 366 -9.53 -3.53 -11.23
C VAL A 366 -9.70 -2.23 -10.44
N GLN A 367 -8.60 -1.57 -10.08
CA GLN A 367 -8.69 -0.44 -9.14
C GLN A 367 -8.85 0.89 -9.86
N PRO A 368 -9.94 1.65 -9.60
CA PRO A 368 -10.02 3.03 -10.04
C PRO A 368 -9.02 3.89 -9.25
N GLN A 369 -8.30 4.77 -9.95
CA GLN A 369 -7.47 5.81 -9.36
C GLN A 369 -8.00 7.17 -9.80
N LEU A 370 -8.12 8.10 -8.85
CA LEU A 370 -8.53 9.47 -9.10
C LEU A 370 -7.38 10.25 -9.75
N GLY A 371 -7.71 11.28 -10.51
CA GLY A 371 -6.73 12.22 -11.05
C GLY A 371 -6.17 13.12 -9.96
N PHE A 372 -4.88 13.40 -10.00
CA PHE A 372 -4.21 14.32 -9.07
C PHE A 372 -2.89 14.82 -9.66
N ALA A 373 -2.57 16.11 -9.47
CA ALA A 373 -1.28 16.72 -9.80
C ALA A 373 -0.79 16.33 -11.21
N GLY A 374 -1.61 16.54 -12.23
CA GLY A 374 -1.30 16.20 -13.62
C GLY A 374 -1.49 14.74 -14.01
N SER A 375 -1.56 13.81 -13.05
CA SER A 375 -1.97 12.43 -13.32
C SER A 375 -3.47 12.36 -13.53
N ARG A 376 -3.88 11.75 -14.63
CA ARG A 376 -5.29 11.56 -14.97
C ARG A 376 -5.87 10.39 -14.18
N GLU A 377 -7.21 10.38 -14.09
CA GLU A 377 -7.93 9.21 -13.64
C GLU A 377 -7.55 7.99 -14.49
N ASN A 378 -7.40 6.84 -13.83
CA ASN A 378 -6.93 5.65 -14.51
C ASN A 378 -7.42 4.36 -13.82
N ILE A 379 -7.24 3.25 -14.53
CA ILE A 379 -7.43 1.89 -14.03
C ILE A 379 -6.07 1.34 -13.66
N HIS A 380 -5.86 1.04 -12.39
CA HIS A 380 -4.63 0.45 -11.90
C HIS A 380 -4.72 -1.08 -11.83
N LEU A 381 -3.71 -1.74 -12.36
CA LEU A 381 -3.55 -3.18 -12.36
C LEU A 381 -2.29 -3.58 -11.60
N SER A 382 -2.46 -4.37 -10.54
CA SER A 382 -1.36 -5.05 -9.83
C SER A 382 -1.21 -6.47 -10.37
N VAL A 383 -0.31 -6.66 -11.33
CA VAL A 383 -0.12 -7.92 -12.04
C VAL A 383 0.67 -8.90 -11.17
N GLY A 384 0.23 -10.15 -11.07
CA GLY A 384 0.86 -11.20 -10.28
C GLY A 384 1.12 -12.49 -11.04
N GLY A 385 1.72 -13.49 -10.38
CA GLY A 385 2.03 -14.77 -11.00
C GLY A 385 0.82 -15.59 -11.47
N ALA A 386 -0.36 -15.36 -10.88
CA ALA A 386 -1.62 -15.96 -11.29
C ALA A 386 -2.28 -15.29 -12.48
N SER A 387 -1.83 -14.10 -12.88
CA SER A 387 -2.49 -13.25 -13.88
C SER A 387 -2.28 -13.74 -15.32
N GLU A 388 -1.11 -14.31 -15.64
CA GLU A 388 -0.71 -14.66 -17.00
C GLU A 388 -1.79 -15.45 -17.80
N PRO A 389 -2.36 -16.56 -17.29
CA PRO A 389 -3.34 -17.33 -18.06
C PRO A 389 -4.66 -16.60 -18.29
N LEU A 390 -4.94 -15.53 -17.54
CA LEU A 390 -6.19 -14.78 -17.58
C LEU A 390 -6.12 -13.52 -18.46
N VAL A 391 -4.93 -13.11 -18.90
CA VAL A 391 -4.75 -11.89 -19.72
C VAL A 391 -5.64 -11.88 -20.98
N PRO A 392 -5.77 -12.97 -21.76
CA PRO A 392 -6.63 -12.95 -22.93
C PRO A 392 -8.12 -12.68 -22.58
N GLU A 393 -8.62 -13.26 -21.49
CA GLU A 393 -9.99 -13.03 -21.02
C GLU A 393 -10.16 -11.61 -20.48
N LEU A 394 -9.18 -11.12 -19.69
CA LEU A 394 -9.16 -9.75 -19.18
C LEU A 394 -9.25 -8.73 -20.31
N LEU A 395 -8.40 -8.85 -21.33
CA LEU A 395 -8.38 -7.92 -22.47
C LEU A 395 -9.70 -7.95 -23.26
N ALA A 396 -10.26 -9.13 -23.48
CA ALA A 396 -11.55 -9.26 -24.15
C ALA A 396 -12.71 -8.67 -23.33
N ASP A 397 -12.70 -8.81 -22.00
CA ASP A 397 -13.71 -8.17 -21.13
C ASP A 397 -13.49 -6.67 -21.04
N LEU A 398 -12.22 -6.21 -20.99
CA LEU A 398 -11.85 -4.80 -20.95
C LEU A 398 -12.33 -4.07 -22.22
N GLU A 399 -12.12 -4.65 -23.40
CA GLU A 399 -12.61 -4.10 -24.67
C GLU A 399 -14.14 -3.98 -24.68
N ARG A 400 -14.85 -5.02 -24.23
CA ARG A 400 -16.32 -4.98 -24.09
C ARG A 400 -16.78 -3.92 -23.09
N ALA A 401 -16.07 -3.75 -21.99
CA ALA A 401 -16.34 -2.74 -20.97
C ALA A 401 -16.16 -1.32 -21.53
N CYS A 402 -15.12 -1.08 -22.34
CA CYS A 402 -14.89 0.19 -23.01
C CYS A 402 -16.04 0.53 -24.00
N HIS A 403 -16.47 -0.42 -24.81
CA HIS A 403 -17.62 -0.22 -25.70
C HIS A 403 -18.91 0.08 -24.92
N ALA A 404 -19.14 -0.59 -23.78
CA ALA A 404 -20.31 -0.35 -22.94
C ALA A 404 -20.26 1.05 -22.28
N ALA A 405 -19.10 1.45 -21.76
CA ALA A 405 -18.86 2.77 -21.18
C ALA A 405 -19.10 3.89 -22.23
N LYS A 406 -18.67 3.68 -23.47
CA LYS A 406 -18.95 4.62 -24.56
C LYS A 406 -20.42 4.71 -24.94
N ALA A 407 -21.12 3.58 -24.92
CA ALA A 407 -22.53 3.51 -25.32
C ALA A 407 -23.49 4.10 -24.28
N ALA A 408 -23.15 3.98 -22.98
CA ALA A 408 -23.98 4.44 -21.87
C ALA A 408 -23.09 5.08 -20.78
N PRO A 409 -22.50 6.27 -21.05
CA PRO A 409 -21.61 6.92 -20.10
C PRO A 409 -22.39 7.43 -18.88
N THR A 410 -21.80 7.27 -17.71
CA THR A 410 -22.29 7.94 -16.50
C THR A 410 -22.25 9.46 -16.72
N PRO A 411 -23.36 10.19 -16.48
CA PRO A 411 -23.36 11.63 -16.58
C PRO A 411 -22.27 12.27 -15.71
N PRO A 412 -21.56 13.30 -16.20
CA PRO A 412 -20.62 14.03 -15.36
C PRO A 412 -21.36 14.65 -14.17
N PRO A 413 -20.68 14.86 -13.03
CA PRO A 413 -21.26 15.56 -11.90
C PRO A 413 -21.85 16.91 -12.32
N ASP A 414 -23.01 17.28 -11.73
CA ASP A 414 -23.66 18.55 -12.03
C ASP A 414 -22.71 19.71 -11.68
N PRO A 415 -22.48 20.67 -12.61
CA PRO A 415 -21.61 21.81 -12.36
C PRO A 415 -21.99 22.60 -11.09
N SER A 416 -23.28 22.70 -10.77
CA SER A 416 -23.73 23.37 -9.55
C SER A 416 -23.33 22.65 -8.27
N VAL A 417 -23.21 21.31 -8.32
CA VAL A 417 -22.66 20.48 -7.21
C VAL A 417 -21.18 20.71 -7.09
N ILE A 418 -20.45 20.75 -8.20
CA ILE A 418 -19.00 21.03 -8.19
C ILE A 418 -18.73 22.43 -7.63
N ASP A 419 -19.50 23.42 -8.07
CA ASP A 419 -19.40 24.81 -7.55
C ASP A 419 -19.67 24.86 -6.04
N LEU A 420 -20.69 24.12 -5.57
CA LEU A 420 -20.97 24.01 -4.13
C LEU A 420 -19.79 23.37 -3.38
N LEU A 421 -19.27 22.23 -3.84
CA LEU A 421 -18.13 21.53 -3.23
C LEU A 421 -16.91 22.45 -3.11
N ASN A 422 -16.63 23.27 -4.12
CA ASN A 422 -15.53 24.23 -4.10
C ASN A 422 -15.71 25.40 -3.11
N THR A 423 -16.94 25.62 -2.60
CA THR A 423 -17.25 26.67 -1.61
C THR A 423 -17.32 26.14 -0.18
N LEU A 424 -17.38 24.83 0.00
CA LEU A 424 -17.44 24.23 1.34
C LEU A 424 -16.08 24.33 2.03
N ASP A 425 -16.10 24.78 3.28
CA ASP A 425 -14.93 24.74 4.15
C ASP A 425 -14.89 23.39 4.89
N PRO A 426 -13.87 22.55 4.63
CA PRO A 426 -13.75 21.25 5.28
C PRO A 426 -13.76 21.30 6.81
N ALA A 427 -13.31 22.43 7.40
CA ALA A 427 -13.25 22.61 8.85
C ALA A 427 -14.62 22.86 9.49
N THR A 428 -15.61 23.30 8.72
CA THR A 428 -16.94 23.66 9.19
C THR A 428 -18.04 22.71 8.71
N LEU A 429 -17.67 21.57 8.11
CA LEU A 429 -18.62 20.58 7.62
C LEU A 429 -19.40 19.98 8.80
N ASP A 430 -20.71 20.29 8.85
CA ASP A 430 -21.62 19.74 9.84
C ASP A 430 -22.29 18.43 9.38
N ASP A 431 -22.94 17.73 10.33
CA ASP A 431 -23.58 16.43 10.05
C ASP A 431 -24.66 16.51 8.98
N ASP A 432 -25.45 17.58 8.94
CA ASP A 432 -26.54 17.76 7.97
C ASP A 432 -25.99 17.93 6.55
N THR A 433 -24.94 18.73 6.39
CA THR A 433 -24.23 18.92 5.11
C THR A 433 -23.57 17.62 4.67
N PHE A 434 -22.96 16.88 5.61
CA PHE A 434 -22.36 15.58 5.33
C PHE A 434 -23.41 14.56 4.86
N ASP A 435 -24.57 14.47 5.54
CA ASP A 435 -25.67 13.59 5.12
C ASP A 435 -26.19 13.92 3.72
N MET A 436 -26.28 15.21 3.40
CA MET A 436 -26.64 15.67 2.07
C MET A 436 -25.63 15.24 1.01
N LEU A 437 -24.32 15.34 1.30
CA LEU A 437 -23.26 14.91 0.39
C LEU A 437 -23.28 13.41 0.17
N LEU A 438 -23.45 12.61 1.24
CA LEU A 438 -23.58 11.15 1.13
C LEU A 438 -24.81 10.73 0.34
N ALA A 439 -25.96 11.38 0.59
CA ALA A 439 -27.20 11.11 -0.14
C ALA A 439 -27.03 11.47 -1.63
N GLY A 440 -26.39 12.61 -1.94
CA GLY A 440 -26.07 13.04 -3.31
C GLY A 440 -25.13 12.08 -4.03
N ALA A 441 -24.21 11.42 -3.29
CA ALA A 441 -23.31 10.40 -3.80
C ALA A 441 -23.95 8.99 -3.89
N GLY A 442 -25.24 8.83 -3.55
CA GLY A 442 -25.92 7.53 -3.55
C GLY A 442 -25.51 6.62 -2.38
N MET A 443 -24.80 7.14 -1.37
CA MET A 443 -24.34 6.41 -0.19
C MET A 443 -25.24 6.60 1.04
N GLY A 444 -26.38 7.27 0.91
CA GLY A 444 -27.35 7.54 1.97
C GLY A 444 -28.28 6.36 2.21
N GLY A 445 -27.90 5.42 3.04
CA GLY A 445 -28.79 4.35 3.54
C GLY A 445 -29.43 4.77 4.88
N GLY A 446 -30.73 5.03 4.91
CA GLY A 446 -31.46 5.49 6.10
C GLY A 446 -31.63 4.47 7.24
N ASP A 447 -31.00 3.30 7.18
CA ASP A 447 -31.13 2.19 8.15
C ASP A 447 -29.83 1.84 8.89
N GLY A 448 -28.78 2.66 8.76
CA GLY A 448 -27.48 2.43 9.42
C GLY A 448 -26.64 1.30 8.80
N THR A 449 -27.08 0.70 7.69
CA THR A 449 -26.28 -0.23 6.89
C THR A 449 -25.73 0.51 5.68
N SER A 450 -24.58 1.17 5.85
CA SER A 450 -23.85 1.79 4.75
C SER A 450 -23.25 0.69 3.87
N ALA A 451 -24.04 0.13 2.95
CA ALA A 451 -23.50 -0.74 1.91
C ALA A 451 -22.81 0.15 0.86
N ILE A 452 -21.55 -0.16 0.54
CA ILE A 452 -20.88 0.44 -0.61
C ILE A 452 -21.61 -0.02 -1.88
N PRO A 453 -22.09 0.87 -2.74
CA PRO A 453 -22.83 0.48 -3.94
C PRO A 453 -21.99 -0.40 -4.87
N ASP A 454 -22.65 -1.27 -5.62
CA ASP A 454 -21.99 -2.07 -6.66
C ASP A 454 -21.48 -1.21 -7.83
N GLU A 455 -22.22 -0.15 -8.19
CA GLU A 455 -21.81 0.85 -9.18
C GLU A 455 -21.21 2.05 -8.47
N THR A 456 -19.96 2.38 -8.78
CA THR A 456 -19.18 3.43 -8.11
C THR A 456 -18.70 4.54 -9.04
N ALA A 457 -18.98 4.45 -10.35
CA ALA A 457 -18.49 5.41 -11.34
C ALA A 457 -18.91 6.86 -11.03
N GLY A 458 -20.18 7.08 -10.65
CA GLY A 458 -20.68 8.41 -10.26
C GLY A 458 -20.00 8.95 -9.00
N ILE A 459 -19.77 8.10 -8.00
CA ILE A 459 -19.08 8.45 -6.76
C ILE A 459 -17.62 8.82 -7.05
N ASN A 460 -16.93 8.00 -7.84
CA ASN A 460 -15.54 8.26 -8.21
C ASN A 460 -15.41 9.54 -9.04
N ALA A 461 -16.33 9.80 -9.97
CA ALA A 461 -16.35 11.03 -10.74
C ALA A 461 -16.58 12.28 -9.86
N LEU A 462 -17.46 12.19 -8.85
CA LEU A 462 -17.69 13.24 -7.88
C LEU A 462 -16.45 13.48 -7.02
N LEU A 463 -15.86 12.44 -6.45
CA LEU A 463 -14.62 12.52 -5.65
C LEU A 463 -13.45 13.08 -6.49
N ASN A 464 -13.38 12.70 -7.76
CA ASN A 464 -12.36 13.19 -8.70
C ASN A 464 -12.48 14.70 -8.98
N SER A 465 -13.69 15.25 -8.81
CA SER A 465 -13.99 16.68 -8.98
C SER A 465 -13.94 17.47 -7.67
N CYS A 466 -13.74 16.78 -6.54
CA CYS A 466 -13.76 17.38 -5.21
C CYS A 466 -12.36 17.91 -4.83
N PRO A 467 -12.24 19.09 -4.17
CA PRO A 467 -10.98 19.48 -3.57
C PRO A 467 -10.45 18.41 -2.60
N ALA A 468 -9.14 18.12 -2.67
CA ALA A 468 -8.54 17.01 -1.92
C ALA A 468 -8.82 17.07 -0.40
N GLU A 469 -8.71 18.26 0.22
CA GLU A 469 -8.97 18.46 1.64
C GLU A 469 -10.44 18.17 2.02
N LEU A 470 -11.37 18.50 1.13
CA LEU A 470 -12.78 18.19 1.34
C LEU A 470 -13.05 16.69 1.17
N ALA A 471 -12.46 16.06 0.16
CA ALA A 471 -12.55 14.61 -0.04
C ALA A 471 -12.00 13.84 1.17
N GLU A 472 -10.86 14.26 1.71
CA GLU A 472 -10.28 13.70 2.95
C GLU A 472 -11.23 13.80 4.14
N ARG A 473 -11.85 14.97 4.33
CA ARG A 473 -12.82 15.17 5.42
C ARG A 473 -14.06 14.30 5.26
N VAL A 474 -14.60 14.22 4.05
CA VAL A 474 -15.74 13.35 3.72
C VAL A 474 -15.41 11.88 3.98
N LEU A 475 -14.22 11.42 3.57
CA LEU A 475 -13.76 10.06 3.82
C LEU A 475 -13.61 9.76 5.31
N ILE A 476 -13.06 10.68 6.10
CA ILE A 476 -12.92 10.50 7.56
C ILE A 476 -14.30 10.32 8.20
N GLU A 477 -15.27 11.17 7.89
CA GLU A 477 -16.62 11.08 8.46
C GLU A 477 -17.37 9.83 7.99
N PHE A 478 -17.21 9.46 6.71
CA PHE A 478 -17.78 8.23 6.18
C PHE A 478 -17.26 7.00 6.93
N PHE A 479 -15.93 6.89 7.09
CA PHE A 479 -15.34 5.78 7.84
C PHE A 479 -15.69 5.80 9.33
N ASN A 480 -15.78 6.98 9.95
CA ASN A 480 -16.22 7.11 11.33
C ASN A 480 -17.64 6.53 11.55
N ARG A 481 -18.51 6.66 10.57
CA ARG A 481 -19.87 6.07 10.60
C ARG A 481 -19.91 4.58 10.23
N LEU A 482 -18.98 4.09 9.43
CA LEU A 482 -18.87 2.66 9.10
C LEU A 482 -18.42 1.80 10.29
N TYR A 483 -17.47 2.32 11.09
CA TYR A 483 -16.92 1.58 12.23
C TYR A 483 -17.74 1.78 13.51
N VAL A 484 -19.05 1.50 13.43
CA VAL A 484 -19.98 1.54 14.57
C VAL A 484 -20.36 0.13 14.98
N PRO A 485 -20.21 -0.23 16.27
CA PRO A 485 -20.69 -1.53 16.76
C PRO A 485 -22.18 -1.69 16.51
N PRO A 486 -22.67 -2.93 16.28
CA PRO A 486 -24.12 -3.18 16.18
C PRO A 486 -24.82 -2.74 17.47
N ALA A 487 -26.08 -2.29 17.34
CA ALA A 487 -26.88 -1.83 18.48
C ALA A 487 -26.93 -2.89 19.60
N SER A 488 -26.77 -2.44 20.83
CA SER A 488 -26.82 -3.31 22.01
C SER A 488 -28.22 -3.90 22.18
N THR A 489 -28.32 -5.22 22.30
CA THR A 489 -29.57 -5.93 22.64
C THR A 489 -29.91 -5.84 24.13
N ALA A 490 -29.10 -5.23 24.97
CA ALA A 490 -29.32 -5.12 26.41
C ALA A 490 -30.43 -4.11 26.81
N ALA A 491 -30.91 -3.27 25.89
CA ALA A 491 -31.87 -2.21 26.20
C ALA A 491 -33.35 -2.66 26.26
N THR A 492 -33.69 -3.94 26.01
CA THR A 492 -35.06 -4.42 25.99
C THR A 492 -35.45 -5.36 27.16
N ALA A 493 -34.58 -5.58 28.13
CA ALA A 493 -34.80 -6.54 29.22
C ALA A 493 -35.33 -5.96 30.54
N ASP A 494 -35.41 -4.62 30.69
CA ASP A 494 -35.87 -3.98 31.93
C ASP A 494 -37.09 -3.07 31.70
N THR A 495 -38.25 -3.69 31.47
CA THR A 495 -39.54 -3.09 31.88
C THR A 495 -40.21 -4.08 32.82
N PRO A 496 -40.13 -3.92 34.15
CA PRO A 496 -40.98 -4.73 35.06
C PRO A 496 -42.43 -4.27 34.89
N THR A 497 -43.33 -5.23 34.64
CA THR A 497 -44.78 -5.08 34.75
C THR A 497 -45.20 -4.93 36.19
#